data_28a6c013a3e659383fa26c6995b22e2d
#
_entry.id   28a6c013a3e659383fa26c6995b22e2d
#
_cell.length_a   1.000
_cell.length_b   1.000
_cell.length_c   1.000
_cell.angle_alpha   90.00
_cell.angle_beta   90.00
_cell.angle_gamma   90.00
#
_symmetry.space_group_name_H-M   'P 1'
#
loop_
_entity.id
_entity.type
_entity.pdbx_description
1 polymer ?
#
loop_
_entity_poly.entity_id
_entity_poly.type
_entity_poly.pdbx_seq_one_letter_code
_entity_poly.pdbx_strand_id
1 'polypeptide(L)'
;THCLSSAASDVYKRQLVTEPITVVLSKAGWIRSAKGHDIDPHSLSYRGDDNLQDFARGKSNQLAVFLDSNGKAYSIPSHSLPSARGMGEPITGRLNADSGVQFISSIIGEENSKYLIMNTAGYGYISEFKNMTSNKKTGRAFMKLPEHAKMLKAIPISCLLYTSPSPRDRIS
;
A
#
# COMPACT_ATOMS: atom_id res chain seq x y z
N THR A 1 -13.86 0.83 39.68
CA THR A 1 -13.61 2.07 38.94
C THR A 1 -12.55 1.89 37.85
N HIS A 2 -11.47 1.18 38.14
CA HIS A 2 -10.43 0.93 37.14
C HIS A 2 -10.90 0.07 35.95
N CYS A 3 -11.77 -0.92 36.21
CA CYS A 3 -12.34 -1.76 35.16
C CYS A 3 -13.25 -0.96 34.21
N LEU A 4 -13.98 0.02 34.72
CA LEU A 4 -14.85 0.86 33.91
C LEU A 4 -14.07 1.79 32.97
N SER A 5 -12.94 2.34 33.40
CA SER A 5 -12.10 3.18 32.55
C SER A 5 -11.40 2.38 31.48
N SER A 6 -10.95 1.15 31.75
CA SER A 6 -10.42 0.24 30.72
C SER A 6 -11.47 -0.13 29.69
N ALA A 7 -12.68 -0.47 30.13
CA ALA A 7 -13.78 -0.81 29.22
C ALA A 7 -14.18 0.38 28.34
N ALA A 8 -14.23 1.60 28.89
CA ALA A 8 -14.50 2.81 28.13
C ALA A 8 -13.40 3.09 27.09
N SER A 9 -12.13 2.86 27.41
CA SER A 9 -11.02 3.00 26.50
C SER A 9 -11.09 1.98 25.37
N ASP A 10 -11.43 0.72 25.64
CA ASP A 10 -11.60 -0.32 24.63
C ASP A 10 -12.80 -0.04 23.73
N VAL A 11 -13.91 0.41 24.27
CA VAL A 11 -15.09 0.84 23.51
C VAL A 11 -14.75 2.01 22.60
N TYR A 12 -13.98 2.99 23.07
CA TYR A 12 -13.54 4.12 22.27
C TYR A 12 -12.65 3.67 21.10
N LYS A 13 -11.72 2.77 21.33
CA LYS A 13 -10.88 2.18 20.27
C LYS A 13 -11.70 1.39 19.24
N ARG A 14 -12.76 0.71 19.66
CA ARG A 14 -13.68 0.00 18.77
C ARG A 14 -14.57 0.95 17.98
N GLN A 15 -14.87 2.13 18.50
CA GLN A 15 -15.64 3.16 17.81
C GLN A 15 -14.88 3.88 16.70
N LEU A 16 -13.55 3.71 16.61
CA LEU A 16 -12.82 4.03 15.41
C LEU A 16 -13.27 3.06 14.31
N VAL A 17 -14.34 3.44 13.65
CA VAL A 17 -15.02 2.60 12.66
C VAL A 17 -14.04 2.21 11.58
N THR A 18 -13.78 0.92 11.48
CA THR A 18 -12.97 0.35 10.43
C THR A 18 -13.79 0.30 9.15
N GLU A 19 -13.67 1.32 8.32
CA GLU A 19 -14.36 1.38 7.04
C GLU A 19 -13.51 0.73 5.95
N PRO A 20 -14.14 -0.02 5.02
CA PRO A 20 -13.44 -0.45 3.83
C PRO A 20 -13.08 0.76 2.98
N ILE A 21 -11.86 0.80 2.49
CA ILE A 21 -11.36 1.87 1.63
C ILE A 21 -10.56 1.31 0.47
N THR A 22 -10.51 2.08 -0.61
CA THR A 22 -9.62 1.84 -1.74
C THR A 22 -8.67 3.02 -1.86
N VAL A 23 -7.38 2.77 -1.72
CA VAL A 23 -6.35 3.77 -1.94
C VAL A 23 -5.93 3.73 -3.40
N VAL A 24 -5.88 4.88 -4.03
CA VAL A 24 -5.58 5.04 -5.45
C VAL A 24 -4.31 5.87 -5.58
N LEU A 25 -3.39 5.37 -6.38
CA LEU A 25 -2.14 6.04 -6.75
C LEU A 25 -2.16 6.32 -8.25
N SER A 26 -1.91 7.55 -8.64
CA SER A 26 -1.78 7.93 -10.05
C SER A 26 -0.33 7.85 -10.53
N LYS A 27 -0.13 7.86 -11.85
CA LYS A 27 1.20 7.88 -12.48
C LYS A 27 2.00 9.13 -12.13
N ALA A 28 1.34 10.26 -11.95
CA ALA A 28 1.98 11.50 -11.52
C ALA A 28 2.31 11.54 -10.02
N GLY A 29 1.98 10.48 -9.26
CA GLY A 29 2.25 10.40 -7.82
C GLY A 29 1.20 11.11 -6.97
N TRP A 30 -0.02 11.21 -7.44
CA TRP A 30 -1.15 11.72 -6.65
C TRP A 30 -1.85 10.56 -5.94
N ILE A 31 -2.18 10.80 -4.68
CA ILE A 31 -2.83 9.80 -3.82
C ILE A 31 -4.18 10.29 -3.34
N ARG A 32 -5.10 9.36 -3.23
CA ARG A 32 -6.44 9.60 -2.66
C ARG A 32 -7.04 8.29 -2.15
N SER A 33 -8.02 8.40 -1.27
CA SER A 33 -8.74 7.25 -0.75
C SER A 33 -10.24 7.38 -1.03
N ALA A 34 -10.81 6.32 -1.56
CA ALA A 34 -12.24 6.20 -1.78
C ALA A 34 -12.86 5.28 -0.74
N LYS A 35 -14.07 5.58 -0.30
CA LYS A 35 -14.82 4.70 0.62
C LYS A 35 -15.38 3.52 -0.16
N GLY A 36 -15.23 2.32 0.42
CA GLY A 36 -15.72 1.07 -0.16
C GLY A 36 -14.70 0.37 -1.05
N HIS A 37 -15.03 -0.86 -1.42
CA HIS A 37 -14.23 -1.68 -2.34
C HIS A 37 -14.88 -1.79 -3.73
N ASP A 38 -16.10 -1.29 -3.89
CA ASP A 38 -16.88 -1.38 -5.14
C ASP A 38 -16.52 -0.29 -6.13
N ILE A 39 -15.65 0.62 -5.76
CA ILE A 39 -15.24 1.72 -6.63
C ILE A 39 -14.26 1.20 -7.67
N ASP A 40 -14.57 1.49 -8.93
CA ASP A 40 -13.65 1.25 -10.03
C ASP A 40 -12.63 2.40 -10.10
N PRO A 41 -11.34 2.13 -9.79
CA PRO A 41 -10.31 3.16 -9.86
C PRO A 41 -10.10 3.74 -11.26
N HIS A 42 -10.45 2.99 -12.30
CA HIS A 42 -10.34 3.45 -13.69
C HIS A 42 -11.41 4.47 -14.06
N SER A 43 -12.56 4.44 -13.39
CA SER A 43 -13.66 5.37 -13.62
C SER A 43 -13.47 6.74 -12.95
N LEU A 44 -12.46 6.87 -12.10
CA LEU A 44 -12.18 8.10 -11.40
C LEU A 44 -11.55 9.15 -12.33
N SER A 45 -11.91 10.41 -12.11
CA SER A 45 -11.30 11.51 -12.84
C SER A 45 -9.87 11.75 -12.36
N TYR A 46 -8.93 11.82 -13.28
CA TYR A 46 -7.53 12.15 -13.04
C TYR A 46 -7.21 13.55 -13.59
N ARG A 47 -6.15 14.16 -13.08
CA ARG A 47 -5.77 15.52 -13.46
C ARG A 47 -5.02 15.54 -14.80
N GLY A 48 -5.55 16.23 -15.78
CA GLY A 48 -4.90 16.35 -17.09
C GLY A 48 -4.74 14.99 -17.77
N ASP A 49 -3.53 14.70 -18.20
CA ASP A 49 -3.16 13.45 -18.86
C ASP A 49 -2.73 12.34 -17.86
N ASP A 50 -2.96 12.55 -16.56
CA ASP A 50 -2.64 11.57 -15.53
C ASP A 50 -3.56 10.35 -15.60
N ASN A 51 -3.07 9.21 -15.16
CA ASN A 51 -3.80 7.95 -15.20
C ASN A 51 -3.56 7.15 -13.92
N LEU A 52 -4.35 6.12 -13.74
CA LEU A 52 -4.15 5.16 -12.67
C LEU A 52 -2.79 4.45 -12.80
N GLN A 53 -1.98 4.48 -11.74
CA GLN A 53 -0.77 3.69 -11.61
C GLN A 53 -1.04 2.38 -10.88
N ASP A 54 -1.62 2.48 -9.70
CA ASP A 54 -1.94 1.31 -8.86
C ASP A 54 -3.04 1.66 -7.87
N PHE A 55 -3.67 0.64 -7.32
CA PHE A 55 -4.64 0.79 -6.24
C PHE A 55 -4.52 -0.36 -5.25
N ALA A 56 -4.95 -0.13 -4.02
CA ALA A 56 -4.99 -1.14 -2.98
C ALA A 56 -6.29 -1.04 -2.19
N ARG A 57 -6.89 -2.16 -1.93
CA ARG A 57 -8.09 -2.27 -1.11
C ARG A 57 -7.72 -2.69 0.30
N GLY A 58 -8.27 -2.01 1.27
CA GLY A 58 -7.99 -2.28 2.68
C GLY A 58 -8.99 -1.61 3.60
N LYS A 59 -8.55 -1.33 4.80
CA LYS A 59 -9.36 -0.74 5.86
C LYS A 59 -8.77 0.59 6.32
N SER A 60 -9.61 1.50 6.77
CA SER A 60 -9.21 2.84 7.21
C SER A 60 -8.24 2.87 8.39
N ASN A 61 -8.23 1.83 9.20
CA ASN A 61 -7.33 1.70 10.36
C ASN A 61 -5.96 1.10 10.01
N GLN A 62 -5.74 0.69 8.76
CA GLN A 62 -4.48 0.12 8.30
C GLN A 62 -3.54 1.19 7.74
N LEU A 63 -2.26 0.85 7.63
CA LEU A 63 -1.27 1.68 6.95
C LEU A 63 -1.30 1.41 5.45
N ALA A 64 -1.21 2.47 4.68
CA ALA A 64 -0.93 2.38 3.25
C ALA A 64 0.58 2.53 3.03
N VAL A 65 1.15 1.61 2.29
CA VAL A 65 2.58 1.62 1.93
C VAL A 65 2.70 1.89 0.45
N PHE A 66 3.52 2.87 0.11
CA PHE A 66 3.83 3.24 -1.26
C PHE A 66 5.27 2.87 -1.58
N LEU A 67 5.47 2.18 -2.67
CA LEU A 67 6.78 1.73 -3.11
C LEU A 67 7.25 2.56 -4.30
N ASP A 68 8.48 3.04 -4.20
CA ASP A 68 9.08 3.83 -5.26
C ASP A 68 9.96 2.98 -6.20
N SER A 69 10.36 3.58 -7.30
CA SER A 69 11.23 2.94 -8.30
C SER A 69 12.63 2.61 -7.78
N ASN A 70 13.06 3.24 -6.71
CA ASN A 70 14.40 3.10 -6.12
C ASN A 70 14.47 2.02 -5.01
N GLY A 71 13.35 1.35 -4.71
CA GLY A 71 13.30 0.33 -3.67
C GLY A 71 13.14 0.87 -2.26
N LYS A 72 12.57 2.07 -2.13
CA LYS A 72 12.15 2.63 -0.84
C LYS A 72 10.66 2.42 -0.63
N ALA A 73 10.27 2.23 0.61
CA ALA A 73 8.89 2.13 1.06
C ALA A 73 8.52 3.30 1.97
N TYR A 74 7.37 3.87 1.73
CA TYR A 74 6.83 4.99 2.50
C TYR A 74 5.48 4.60 3.06
N SER A 75 5.23 4.91 4.32
CA SER A 75 3.97 4.57 5.00
C SER A 75 3.18 5.81 5.36
N ILE A 76 1.91 5.79 5.05
CA ILE A 76 0.96 6.83 5.41
C ILE A 76 -0.27 6.16 6.05
N PRO A 77 -0.75 6.64 7.20
CA PRO A 77 -2.00 6.14 7.76
C PRO A 77 -3.15 6.34 6.77
N SER A 78 -3.88 5.28 6.49
CA SER A 78 -4.94 5.31 5.47
C SER A 78 -6.04 6.34 5.76
N HIS A 79 -6.36 6.55 7.04
CA HIS A 79 -7.36 7.53 7.47
C HIS A 79 -6.93 8.99 7.22
N SER A 80 -5.63 9.26 7.05
CA SER A 80 -5.10 10.60 6.78
C SER A 80 -5.07 10.95 5.29
N LEU A 81 -5.37 9.99 4.42
CA LEU A 81 -5.36 10.21 2.98
C LEU A 81 -6.51 11.11 2.53
N PRO A 82 -6.30 11.96 1.51
CA PRO A 82 -7.36 12.81 0.99
C PRO A 82 -8.48 11.98 0.36
N SER A 83 -9.70 12.50 0.43
CA SER A 83 -10.87 11.84 -0.14
C SER A 83 -10.83 11.81 -1.67
N ALA A 84 -11.30 10.70 -2.25
CA ALA A 84 -11.42 10.54 -3.70
C ALA A 84 -12.52 11.40 -4.34
N ARG A 85 -13.30 12.15 -3.54
CA ARG A 85 -14.20 13.18 -4.07
C ARG A 85 -13.46 14.34 -4.72
N GLY A 86 -12.20 14.57 -4.29
CA GLY A 86 -11.29 15.51 -4.92
C GLY A 86 -10.28 14.83 -5.83
N MET A 87 -9.38 15.62 -6.38
CA MET A 87 -8.29 15.13 -7.24
C MET A 87 -7.17 14.42 -6.47
N GLY A 88 -7.21 14.47 -5.14
CA GLY A 88 -6.15 13.95 -4.29
C GLY A 88 -5.06 14.97 -4.00
N GLU A 89 -3.95 14.48 -3.49
CA GLU A 89 -2.77 15.28 -3.16
C GLU A 89 -1.50 14.60 -3.69
N PRO A 90 -0.49 15.37 -4.06
CA PRO A 90 0.79 14.78 -4.44
C PRO A 90 1.44 14.11 -3.22
N ILE A 91 1.92 12.90 -3.39
CA ILE A 91 2.57 12.13 -2.33
C ILE A 91 3.82 12.84 -1.81
N THR A 92 4.51 13.58 -2.67
CA THR A 92 5.70 14.38 -2.32
C THR A 92 5.38 15.53 -1.35
N GLY A 93 4.14 15.98 -1.29
CA GLY A 93 3.72 16.98 -0.30
C GLY A 93 3.61 16.44 1.12
N ARG A 94 3.50 15.11 1.27
CA ARG A 94 3.40 14.43 2.58
C ARG A 94 4.67 13.71 2.98
N LEU A 95 5.47 13.30 2.01
CA LEU A 95 6.66 12.50 2.19
C LEU A 95 7.86 13.22 1.58
N ASN A 96 9.02 13.05 2.21
CA ASN A 96 10.28 13.55 1.68
C ASN A 96 10.87 12.50 0.71
N ALA A 97 10.23 12.36 -0.44
CA ALA A 97 10.73 11.48 -1.48
C ALA A 97 11.86 12.17 -2.26
N ASP A 98 12.76 11.36 -2.80
CA ASP A 98 13.84 11.89 -3.65
C ASP A 98 13.27 12.47 -4.94
N SER A 99 13.95 13.48 -5.49
CA SER A 99 13.52 14.11 -6.74
C SER A 99 13.57 13.13 -7.90
N GLY A 100 12.51 13.10 -8.70
CA GLY A 100 12.45 12.28 -9.91
C GLY A 100 12.07 10.81 -9.70
N VAL A 101 11.78 10.38 -8.47
CA VAL A 101 11.30 9.01 -8.23
C VAL A 101 9.85 8.85 -8.67
N GLN A 102 9.55 7.69 -9.21
CA GLN A 102 8.18 7.29 -9.52
C GLN A 102 7.68 6.30 -8.50
N PHE A 103 6.47 6.51 -8.03
CA PHE A 103 5.78 5.54 -7.17
C PHE A 103 5.13 4.48 -8.06
N ILE A 104 5.45 3.24 -7.81
CA ILE A 104 5.06 2.11 -8.68
C ILE A 104 3.89 1.35 -8.11
N SER A 105 3.86 1.17 -6.78
CA SER A 105 2.88 0.31 -6.14
C SER A 105 2.32 0.95 -4.88
N SER A 106 1.05 0.69 -4.62
CA SER A 106 0.40 0.98 -3.35
C SER A 106 -0.08 -0.33 -2.73
N ILE A 107 0.15 -0.49 -1.45
CA ILE A 107 -0.19 -1.69 -0.71
C ILE A 107 -0.89 -1.29 0.59
N ILE A 108 -1.96 -1.98 0.92
CA ILE A 108 -2.57 -1.93 2.25
C ILE A 108 -2.70 -3.36 2.74
N GLY A 109 -2.33 -3.60 3.99
CA GLY A 109 -2.45 -4.93 4.55
C GLY A 109 -2.26 -4.95 6.05
N GLU A 110 -2.36 -6.13 6.59
CA GLU A 110 -2.02 -6.42 7.98
C GLU A 110 -0.52 -6.65 8.12
N GLU A 111 0.01 -6.47 9.30
CA GLU A 111 1.44 -6.60 9.58
C GLU A 111 2.04 -7.94 9.14
N ASN A 112 1.26 -9.00 9.24
CA ASN A 112 1.67 -10.37 8.90
C ASN A 112 1.47 -10.73 7.42
N SER A 113 0.89 -9.84 6.63
CA SER A 113 0.68 -10.08 5.20
C SER A 113 2.02 -10.17 4.47
N LYS A 114 2.13 -11.14 3.57
CA LYS A 114 3.36 -11.37 2.80
C LYS A 114 3.18 -10.91 1.35
N TYR A 115 4.20 -10.33 0.82
CA TYR A 115 4.23 -9.83 -0.55
C TYR A 115 5.48 -10.30 -1.26
N LEU A 116 5.31 -10.69 -2.51
CA LEU A 116 6.42 -10.95 -3.42
C LEU A 116 6.86 -9.62 -4.02
N ILE A 117 8.11 -9.28 -3.78
CA ILE A 117 8.75 -8.06 -4.27
C ILE A 117 9.76 -8.48 -5.33
N MET A 118 9.71 -7.85 -6.49
CA MET A 118 10.59 -8.17 -7.61
C MET A 118 11.16 -6.89 -8.24
N ASN A 119 12.25 -7.04 -8.95
CA ASN A 119 12.83 -5.98 -9.76
C ASN A 119 13.06 -6.42 -11.21
N THR A 120 13.36 -5.47 -12.08
CA THR A 120 13.57 -5.73 -13.51
C THR A 120 14.86 -6.51 -13.82
N ALA A 121 15.77 -6.64 -12.85
CA ALA A 121 16.99 -7.44 -12.99
C ALA A 121 16.76 -8.94 -12.73
N GLY A 122 15.53 -9.34 -12.39
CA GLY A 122 15.18 -10.74 -12.13
C GLY A 122 15.35 -11.20 -10.69
N TYR A 123 15.65 -10.29 -9.77
CA TYR A 123 15.73 -10.60 -8.35
C TYR A 123 14.37 -10.39 -7.69
N GLY A 124 14.00 -11.30 -6.84
CA GLY A 124 12.78 -11.20 -6.05
C GLY A 124 12.94 -11.87 -4.70
N TYR A 125 12.13 -11.42 -3.74
CA TYR A 125 12.06 -12.04 -2.43
C TYR A 125 10.69 -11.79 -1.80
N ILE A 126 10.37 -12.59 -0.80
CA ILE A 126 9.14 -12.44 -0.03
C ILE A 126 9.41 -11.56 1.17
N SER A 127 8.63 -10.51 1.33
CA SER A 127 8.70 -9.61 2.47
C SER A 127 7.35 -9.57 3.20
N GLU A 128 7.41 -9.45 4.52
CA GLU A 128 6.24 -9.17 5.33
C GLU A 128 5.91 -7.68 5.30
N PHE A 129 4.65 -7.35 5.38
CA PHE A 129 4.16 -5.96 5.35
C PHE A 129 4.85 -5.07 6.39
N LYS A 130 5.02 -5.58 7.62
CA LYS A 130 5.70 -4.87 8.70
C LYS A 130 7.13 -4.42 8.35
N ASN A 131 7.83 -5.16 7.50
CA ASN A 131 9.19 -4.81 7.07
C ASN A 131 9.21 -3.66 6.06
N MET A 132 8.10 -3.44 5.39
CA MET A 132 7.92 -2.34 4.43
C MET A 132 7.37 -1.08 5.10
N THR A 133 6.84 -1.17 6.32
CA THR A 133 6.34 -0.01 7.05
C THR A 133 7.48 0.85 7.60
N SER A 134 7.30 2.14 7.58
CA SER A 134 8.27 3.11 8.08
C SER A 134 7.57 4.31 8.70
N ASN A 135 7.99 4.69 9.90
CA ASN A 135 7.50 5.90 10.54
C ASN A 135 8.22 7.18 10.06
N LYS A 136 9.23 7.00 9.19
CA LYS A 136 10.01 8.12 8.67
C LYS A 136 9.42 8.63 7.35
N LYS A 137 9.24 9.94 7.23
CA LYS A 137 8.78 10.59 6.00
C LYS A 137 9.75 10.44 4.82
N THR A 138 11.03 10.17 5.13
CA THR A 138 12.07 9.89 4.11
C THR A 138 12.00 8.48 3.54
N GLY A 139 11.07 7.65 4.04
CA GLY A 139 10.94 6.26 3.66
C GLY A 139 12.02 5.36 4.25
N ARG A 140 11.90 4.08 3.95
CA ARG A 140 12.87 3.05 4.34
C ARG A 140 13.32 2.31 3.09
N ALA A 141 14.62 2.29 2.84
CA ALA A 141 15.18 1.42 1.83
C ALA A 141 15.03 -0.03 2.27
N PHE A 142 14.28 -0.83 1.53
CA PHE A 142 14.04 -2.23 1.87
C PHE A 142 14.57 -3.17 0.78
N MET A 143 14.88 -2.65 -0.41
CA MET A 143 15.47 -3.40 -1.50
C MET A 143 16.63 -2.60 -2.10
N LYS A 144 17.81 -3.24 -2.17
CA LYS A 144 18.92 -2.68 -2.94
C LYS A 144 18.72 -3.06 -4.39
N LEU A 145 18.62 -2.06 -5.25
CA LEU A 145 18.49 -2.26 -6.67
C LEU A 145 19.87 -2.18 -7.34
N PRO A 146 20.18 -3.10 -8.27
CA PRO A 146 21.34 -2.93 -9.15
C PRO A 146 21.18 -1.68 -10.02
N GLU A 147 22.29 -1.20 -10.52
CA GLU A 147 22.30 -0.07 -11.47
C GLU A 147 21.38 -0.38 -12.66
N HIS A 148 20.53 0.57 -13.03
CA HIS A 148 19.53 0.45 -14.09
C HIS A 148 18.33 -0.48 -13.81
N ALA A 149 18.27 -1.15 -12.65
CA ALA A 149 17.10 -1.92 -12.27
C ALA A 149 16.02 -1.03 -11.62
N LYS A 150 14.76 -1.34 -11.92
CA LYS A 150 13.60 -0.70 -11.32
C LYS A 150 12.78 -1.73 -10.56
N MET A 151 12.13 -1.27 -9.52
CA MET A 151 11.21 -2.09 -8.77
C MET A 151 9.95 -2.37 -9.57
N LEU A 152 9.40 -3.57 -9.43
CA LEU A 152 8.13 -3.97 -10.00
C LEU A 152 7.01 -3.90 -8.95
N LYS A 153 5.79 -3.97 -9.42
CA LYS A 153 4.61 -4.00 -8.55
C LYS A 153 4.68 -5.18 -7.57
N ALA A 154 4.40 -4.91 -6.30
CA ALA A 154 4.33 -5.95 -5.28
C ALA A 154 3.08 -6.81 -5.46
N ILE A 155 3.23 -8.12 -5.27
CA ILE A 155 2.15 -9.09 -5.43
C ILE A 155 1.84 -9.74 -4.08
N PRO A 156 0.57 -9.72 -3.63
CA PRO A 156 0.19 -10.40 -2.39
C PRO A 156 0.29 -11.92 -2.56
N ILE A 157 0.91 -12.59 -1.58
CA ILE A 157 1.18 -14.03 -1.66
C ILE A 157 0.01 -14.87 -1.14
N SER A 158 -0.90 -14.30 -0.41
CA SER A 158 -2.04 -15.03 0.13
C SER A 158 -2.80 -15.86 -0.92
N CYS A 159 -2.87 -15.36 -2.15
CA CYS A 159 -3.47 -16.08 -3.28
C CYS A 159 -2.61 -17.26 -3.78
N LEU A 160 -1.30 -17.19 -3.63
CA LEU A 160 -0.37 -18.21 -4.10
C LEU A 160 -0.36 -19.45 -3.19
N LEU A 161 -0.62 -19.27 -1.91
CA LEU A 161 -0.66 -20.38 -0.95
C LEU A 161 -1.81 -21.36 -1.20
N TYR A 162 -2.91 -20.90 -1.75
CA TYR A 162 -4.07 -21.76 -2.08
C TYR A 162 -3.86 -22.60 -3.33
N THR A 163 -3.03 -22.16 -4.24
CA THR A 163 -2.78 -22.87 -5.50
C THR A 163 -1.61 -23.86 -5.41
N SER A 164 -0.78 -23.73 -4.40
CA SER A 164 0.44 -24.51 -4.21
C SER A 164 0.23 -26.03 -4.07
N PRO A 165 -0.77 -26.53 -3.33
CA PRO A 165 -0.94 -27.99 -3.20
C PRO A 165 -1.45 -28.67 -4.48
N SER A 166 -2.24 -27.99 -5.25
CA SER A 166 -2.93 -28.55 -6.41
C SER A 166 -1.99 -29.07 -7.51
N PRO A 167 -0.92 -28.38 -7.90
CA PRO A 167 0.02 -28.91 -8.89
C PRO A 167 0.82 -30.12 -8.44
N ARG A 168 1.06 -30.27 -7.16
CA ARG A 168 1.79 -31.44 -6.61
C ARG A 168 1.00 -32.72 -6.73
N ASP A 169 -0.28 -32.66 -6.47
CA ASP A 169 -1.18 -33.81 -6.53
C ASP A 169 -1.28 -34.37 -7.93
N ARG A 170 -1.07 -33.53 -8.95
CA ARG A 170 -1.13 -33.95 -10.35
C ARG A 170 0.13 -34.63 -10.83
N ILE A 171 1.27 -34.34 -10.24
CA ILE A 171 2.56 -34.91 -10.62
C ILE A 171 2.75 -36.28 -10.00
N SER A 172 2.14 -36.48 -8.87
CA SER A 172 2.16 -37.77 -8.19
C SER A 172 1.10 -38.70 -8.75
#